data_0c01ae8f534921f55ecc0149fd862965
#
_entry.id   0c01ae8f534921f55ecc0149fd862965
#
_cell.length_a   1.000
_cell.length_b   1.000
_cell.length_c   1.000
_cell.angle_alpha   90.00
_cell.angle_beta   90.00
_cell.angle_gamma   90.00
#
_symmetry.space_group_name_H-M   'P 1'
#
loop_
_entity.id
_entity.type
_entity.pdbx_description
1 polymer ?
#
loop_
_entity_poly.entity_id
_entity_poly.type
_entity_poly.pdbx_seq_one_letter_code
_entity_poly.pdbx_strand_id
1 'polypeptide(L)'
;EQLAAWGQLELAFLECGGRPIAFCYGQIAKGVFHSAKVGYDPRYARFSPGQLLRYFLLERFYAEQGRVAIDFLGPMTESHTHWRPETYTVARFAVALNPLGRMALWAYERLVHLAPGKHTGGFACGLTPR
;
A
#
# COMPACT_ATOMS: atom_id res chain seq x y z
N GLU A 1 12.95 -2.23 11.47
CA GLU A 1 14.15 -3.07 11.73
C GLU A 1 13.90 -4.53 11.35
N GLN A 2 12.83 -5.20 11.81
CA GLN A 2 12.58 -6.62 11.52
C GLN A 2 12.48 -6.96 10.02
N LEU A 3 11.77 -6.18 9.22
CA LEU A 3 11.64 -6.42 7.78
C LEU A 3 12.98 -6.34 7.04
N ALA A 4 13.84 -5.42 7.47
CA ALA A 4 15.20 -5.31 6.91
C ALA A 4 16.05 -6.52 7.31
N ALA A 5 15.95 -6.97 8.57
CA ALA A 5 16.66 -8.16 9.05
C ALA A 5 16.23 -9.45 8.33
N TRP A 6 14.98 -9.53 7.90
CA TRP A 6 14.46 -10.66 7.12
C TRP A 6 14.70 -10.55 5.61
N GLY A 7 15.36 -9.48 5.15
CA GLY A 7 15.58 -9.23 3.73
C GLY A 7 14.27 -8.97 2.94
N GLN A 8 13.21 -8.58 3.63
CA GLN A 8 11.88 -8.35 3.03
C GLN A 8 11.61 -6.88 2.74
N LEU A 9 12.45 -5.97 3.26
CA LEU A 9 12.30 -4.55 3.01
C LEU A 9 12.76 -4.20 1.60
N GLU A 10 11.88 -3.59 0.83
CA GLU A 10 12.20 -2.97 -0.46
C GLU A 10 12.13 -1.45 -0.31
N LEU A 11 13.20 -0.77 -0.70
CA LEU A 11 13.30 0.68 -0.68
C LEU A 11 13.86 1.14 -2.03
N ALA A 12 13.10 1.98 -2.72
CA ALA A 12 13.47 2.52 -4.02
C ALA A 12 13.42 4.04 -4.03
N PHE A 13 14.35 4.65 -4.75
CA PHE A 13 14.42 6.09 -4.96
C PHE A 13 14.40 6.41 -6.45
N LEU A 14 13.73 7.50 -6.80
CA LEU A 14 13.87 8.16 -8.09
C LEU A 14 14.77 9.37 -7.89
N GLU A 15 15.86 9.44 -8.66
CA GLU A 15 16.81 10.54 -8.56
C GLU A 15 16.78 11.42 -9.81
N CYS A 16 17.02 12.70 -9.63
CA CYS A 16 17.23 13.67 -10.69
C CYS A 16 18.45 14.51 -10.37
N GLY A 17 19.48 14.44 -11.22
CA GLY A 17 20.74 15.15 -11.00
C GLY A 17 21.44 14.75 -9.69
N GLY A 18 21.39 13.48 -9.30
CA GLY A 18 21.98 12.95 -8.07
C GLY A 18 21.24 13.31 -6.78
N ARG A 19 20.00 13.80 -6.90
CA ARG A 19 19.14 14.11 -5.75
C ARG A 19 17.89 13.22 -5.77
N PRO A 20 17.52 12.57 -4.65
CA PRO A 20 16.29 11.83 -4.57
C PRO A 20 15.09 12.78 -4.63
N ILE A 21 14.19 12.54 -5.58
CA ILE A 21 12.98 13.34 -5.80
C ILE A 21 11.69 12.57 -5.50
N ALA A 22 11.77 11.24 -5.44
CA ALA A 22 10.69 10.40 -4.94
C ALA A 22 11.26 9.15 -4.28
N PHE A 23 10.46 8.54 -3.40
CA PHE A 23 10.77 7.26 -2.79
C PHE A 23 9.54 6.37 -2.76
N CYS A 24 9.78 5.08 -2.76
CA CYS A 24 8.80 4.06 -2.44
C CYS A 24 9.42 3.09 -1.44
N TYR A 25 8.69 2.75 -0.39
CA TYR A 25 9.07 1.63 0.44
C TYR A 25 7.91 0.66 0.59
N GLY A 26 8.26 -0.59 0.74
CA GLY A 26 7.32 -1.67 0.94
C GLY A 26 8.03 -2.92 1.43
N GLN A 27 7.30 -4.03 1.39
CA GLN A 27 7.84 -5.33 1.75
C GLN A 27 7.55 -6.35 0.67
N ILE A 28 8.47 -7.31 0.52
CA ILE A 28 8.29 -8.45 -0.36
C ILE A 28 8.01 -9.67 0.50
N ALA A 29 6.86 -10.30 0.28
CA ALA A 29 6.50 -11.54 0.92
C ALA A 29 5.84 -12.48 -0.09
N LYS A 30 6.31 -13.73 -0.16
CA LYS A 30 5.75 -14.76 -1.06
C LYS A 30 5.61 -14.32 -2.53
N GLY A 31 6.57 -13.55 -3.04
CA GLY A 31 6.56 -13.03 -4.41
C GLY A 31 5.65 -11.81 -4.61
N VAL A 32 4.96 -11.34 -3.59
CA VAL A 32 4.13 -10.13 -3.65
C VAL A 32 4.90 -8.95 -3.08
N PHE A 33 4.95 -7.86 -3.84
CA PHE A 33 5.44 -6.58 -3.34
C PHE A 33 4.29 -5.76 -2.77
N HIS A 34 4.29 -5.55 -1.47
CA HIS A 34 3.32 -4.72 -0.76
C HIS A 34 3.84 -3.30 -0.66
N SER A 35 3.35 -2.40 -1.51
CA SER A 35 3.76 -1.00 -1.59
C SER A 35 3.14 -0.19 -0.45
N ALA A 36 3.87 -0.04 0.66
CA ALA A 36 3.36 0.59 1.87
C ALA A 36 3.24 2.12 1.76
N LYS A 37 4.21 2.77 1.11
CA LYS A 37 4.18 4.22 0.96
C LYS A 37 5.01 4.69 -0.24
N VAL A 38 4.44 5.66 -0.96
CA VAL A 38 5.14 6.47 -1.97
C VAL A 38 5.12 7.92 -1.53
N GLY A 39 6.24 8.59 -1.63
CA GLY A 39 6.36 10.03 -1.38
C GLY A 39 7.25 10.69 -2.42
N TYR A 40 7.09 11.98 -2.59
CA TYR A 40 7.90 12.76 -3.53
C TYR A 40 8.10 14.20 -3.07
N ASP A 41 9.11 14.87 -3.61
CA ASP A 41 9.37 16.29 -3.40
C ASP A 41 8.32 17.13 -4.16
N PRO A 42 7.51 17.97 -3.47
CA PRO A 42 6.46 18.76 -4.10
C PRO A 42 6.94 19.70 -5.21
N ARG A 43 8.21 20.11 -5.18
CA ARG A 43 8.80 20.95 -6.23
C ARG A 43 8.77 20.29 -7.62
N TYR A 44 8.71 18.97 -7.64
CA TYR A 44 8.66 18.15 -8.87
C TYR A 44 7.26 17.63 -9.18
N ALA A 45 6.22 18.07 -8.46
CA ALA A 45 4.85 17.56 -8.61
C ALA A 45 4.33 17.55 -10.06
N ARG A 46 4.66 18.58 -10.85
CA ARG A 46 4.26 18.70 -12.27
C ARG A 46 4.75 17.54 -13.15
N PHE A 47 5.78 16.83 -12.74
CA PHE A 47 6.35 15.69 -13.46
C PHE A 47 5.84 14.34 -12.95
N SER A 48 4.95 14.35 -11.96
CA SER A 48 4.39 13.13 -11.35
C SER A 48 5.44 12.10 -10.93
N PRO A 49 6.49 12.48 -10.15
CA PRO A 49 7.63 11.60 -9.90
C PRO A 49 7.26 10.32 -9.13
N GLY A 50 6.19 10.33 -8.35
CA GLY A 50 5.67 9.13 -7.70
C GLY A 50 5.12 8.11 -8.70
N GLN A 51 4.47 8.56 -9.78
CA GLN A 51 3.99 7.69 -10.84
C GLN A 51 5.14 7.15 -11.69
N LEU A 52 6.12 8.00 -11.98
CA LEU A 52 7.32 7.60 -12.73
C LEU A 52 8.13 6.54 -11.95
N LEU A 53 8.32 6.75 -10.64
CA LEU A 53 8.96 5.76 -9.78
C LEU A 53 8.20 4.43 -9.78
N ARG A 54 6.86 4.49 -9.70
CA ARG A 54 6.01 3.29 -9.75
C ARG A 54 6.14 2.56 -11.08
N TYR A 55 6.23 3.29 -12.20
CA TYR A 55 6.48 2.70 -13.51
C TYR A 55 7.79 1.89 -13.53
N PHE A 56 8.90 2.47 -13.10
CA PHE A 56 10.19 1.78 -13.05
C PHE A 56 10.19 0.58 -12.08
N LEU A 57 9.47 0.70 -10.96
CA LEU A 57 9.30 -0.43 -10.04
C LEU A 57 8.52 -1.58 -10.68
N LEU A 58 7.47 -1.28 -11.44
CA LEU A 58 6.70 -2.28 -12.19
C LEU A 58 7.57 -2.94 -13.26
N GLU A 59 8.30 -2.16 -14.05
CA GLU A 59 9.20 -2.67 -15.08
C GLU A 59 10.24 -3.63 -14.48
N ARG A 60 10.92 -3.22 -13.39
CA ARG A 60 11.85 -4.08 -12.67
C ARG A 60 11.18 -5.31 -12.09
N PHE A 61 10.01 -5.15 -11.48
CA PHE A 61 9.24 -6.24 -10.88
C PHE A 61 8.92 -7.34 -11.90
N TYR A 62 8.48 -6.99 -13.10
CA TYR A 62 8.16 -7.97 -14.14
C TYR A 62 9.41 -8.60 -14.78
N ALA A 63 10.56 -7.94 -14.70
CA ALA A 63 11.83 -8.51 -15.15
C ALA A 63 12.39 -9.57 -14.17
N GLU A 64 12.01 -9.52 -12.89
CA GLU A 64 12.50 -10.42 -11.85
C GLU A 64 11.66 -11.71 -11.80
N GLN A 65 12.34 -12.87 -11.81
CA GLN A 65 11.67 -14.17 -11.67
C GLN A 65 11.08 -14.35 -10.26
N GLY A 66 9.95 -15.06 -10.19
CA GLY A 66 9.30 -15.37 -8.91
C GLY A 66 8.44 -14.24 -8.32
N ARG A 67 8.27 -13.14 -9.05
CA ARG A 67 7.32 -12.09 -8.70
C ARG A 67 5.93 -12.45 -9.23
N VAL A 68 4.91 -12.27 -8.39
CA VAL A 68 3.54 -12.70 -8.67
C VAL A 68 2.59 -11.53 -8.79
N ALA A 69 2.67 -10.55 -7.88
CA ALA A 69 1.76 -9.41 -7.83
C ALA A 69 2.37 -8.22 -7.10
N ILE A 70 1.84 -7.02 -7.39
CA ILE A 70 2.07 -5.82 -6.60
C ILE A 70 0.77 -5.43 -5.92
N ASP A 71 0.81 -5.27 -4.60
CA ASP A 71 -0.31 -4.80 -3.78
C ASP A 71 -0.07 -3.36 -3.35
N PHE A 72 -0.96 -2.48 -3.70
CA PHE A 72 -0.87 -1.05 -3.37
C PHE A 72 -1.33 -0.70 -1.95
N LEU A 73 -1.78 -1.68 -1.17
CA LEU A 73 -2.12 -1.55 0.26
C LEU A 73 -2.96 -0.30 0.59
N GLY A 74 -4.00 -0.01 -0.17
CA GLY A 74 -4.79 1.17 0.13
C GLY A 74 -6.11 1.23 -0.62
N PRO A 75 -6.95 2.21 -0.31
CA PRO A 75 -8.16 2.44 -1.07
C PRO A 75 -7.80 2.85 -2.50
N MET A 76 -8.67 2.49 -3.44
CA MET A 76 -8.57 2.95 -4.82
C MET A 76 -8.60 4.48 -4.84
N THR A 77 -7.55 5.10 -5.37
CA THR A 77 -7.46 6.54 -5.57
C THR A 77 -7.31 6.84 -7.05
N GLU A 78 -7.53 8.10 -7.44
CA GLU A 78 -7.34 8.54 -8.82
C GLU A 78 -5.95 8.18 -9.35
N SER A 79 -4.92 8.27 -8.52
CA SER A 79 -3.55 7.89 -8.89
C SER A 79 -3.38 6.41 -9.25
N HIS A 80 -4.30 5.54 -8.85
CA HIS A 80 -4.28 4.11 -9.16
C HIS A 80 -5.09 3.75 -10.41
N THR A 81 -6.07 4.58 -10.81
CA THR A 81 -6.98 4.27 -11.93
C THR A 81 -6.26 4.07 -13.26
N HIS A 82 -5.15 4.79 -13.49
CA HIS A 82 -4.33 4.63 -14.69
C HIS A 82 -3.72 3.24 -14.84
N TRP A 83 -3.48 2.55 -13.71
CA TRP A 83 -2.88 1.22 -13.67
C TRP A 83 -3.92 0.10 -13.80
N ARG A 84 -5.22 0.43 -13.72
CA ARG A 84 -6.34 -0.53 -13.77
C ARG A 84 -6.12 -1.75 -12.87
N PRO A 85 -5.77 -1.58 -11.59
CA PRO A 85 -5.54 -2.71 -10.70
C PRO A 85 -6.85 -3.45 -10.42
N GLU A 86 -6.74 -4.73 -10.14
CA GLU A 86 -7.82 -5.49 -9.54
C GLU A 86 -8.08 -5.01 -8.10
N THR A 87 -9.31 -5.13 -7.62
CA THR A 87 -9.69 -4.74 -6.27
C THR A 87 -10.20 -5.92 -5.48
N TYR A 88 -9.93 -5.94 -4.18
CA TYR A 88 -10.46 -6.92 -3.26
C TYR A 88 -10.96 -6.24 -1.99
N THR A 89 -11.86 -6.90 -1.28
CA THR A 89 -12.41 -6.38 -0.03
C THR A 89 -11.61 -6.91 1.15
N VAL A 90 -11.18 -5.98 2.02
CA VAL A 90 -10.51 -6.31 3.29
C VAL A 90 -11.45 -6.00 4.43
N ALA A 91 -11.63 -6.97 5.33
CA ALA A 91 -12.37 -6.80 6.57
C ALA A 91 -11.41 -6.76 7.76
N ARG A 92 -11.73 -5.94 8.74
CA ARG A 92 -11.07 -5.95 10.05
C ARG A 92 -11.91 -6.77 11.00
N PHE A 93 -11.26 -7.68 11.71
CA PHE A 93 -11.88 -8.44 12.77
C PHE A 93 -11.32 -7.97 14.11
N ALA A 94 -12.21 -7.72 15.06
CA ALA A 94 -11.85 -7.49 16.45
C ALA A 94 -12.42 -8.62 17.29
N VAL A 95 -11.58 -9.29 18.06
CA VAL A 95 -11.99 -10.41 18.93
C VAL A 95 -11.69 -10.04 20.38
N ALA A 96 -12.72 -10.06 21.20
CA ALA A 96 -12.59 -9.83 22.63
C ALA A 96 -12.28 -11.15 23.35
N LEU A 97 -11.11 -11.24 23.96
CA LEU A 97 -10.63 -12.45 24.67
C LEU A 97 -11.06 -12.52 26.14
N ASN A 98 -11.62 -11.45 26.69
CA ASN A 98 -12.06 -11.38 28.08
C ASN A 98 -13.31 -10.48 28.22
N PRO A 99 -14.01 -10.49 29.38
CA PRO A 99 -15.23 -9.70 29.58
C PRO A 99 -15.03 -8.19 29.43
N LEU A 100 -13.90 -7.63 29.87
CA LEU A 100 -13.59 -6.22 29.72
C LEU A 100 -13.41 -5.85 28.23
N GLY A 101 -12.74 -6.68 27.46
CA GLY A 101 -12.61 -6.52 26.02
C GLY A 101 -13.95 -6.57 25.30
N ARG A 102 -14.89 -7.42 25.76
CA ARG A 102 -16.25 -7.47 25.21
C ARG A 102 -17.03 -6.18 25.47
N MET A 103 -16.91 -5.62 26.68
CA MET A 103 -17.49 -4.32 27.02
C MET A 103 -16.90 -3.19 26.18
N ALA A 104 -15.57 -3.17 26.03
CA ALA A 104 -14.89 -2.19 25.18
C ALA A 104 -15.31 -2.30 23.71
N LEU A 105 -15.40 -3.51 23.17
CA LEU A 105 -15.86 -3.73 21.79
C LEU A 105 -17.31 -3.28 21.60
N TRP A 106 -18.20 -3.62 22.53
CA TRP A 106 -19.60 -3.16 22.50
C TRP A 106 -19.69 -1.62 22.55
N ALA A 107 -18.91 -0.97 23.42
CA ALA A 107 -18.90 0.49 23.50
C ALA A 107 -18.36 1.12 22.20
N TYR A 108 -17.31 0.54 21.62
CA TYR A 108 -16.75 0.97 20.34
C TYR A 108 -17.78 0.86 19.20
N GLU A 109 -18.48 -0.24 19.05
CA GLU A 109 -19.54 -0.41 18.06
C GLU A 109 -20.62 0.66 18.18
N ARG A 110 -21.05 0.95 19.41
CA ARG A 110 -22.04 2.01 19.67
C ARG A 110 -21.55 3.39 19.26
N LEU A 111 -20.28 3.72 19.56
CA LEU A 111 -19.68 5.01 19.21
C LEU A 111 -19.46 5.16 17.70
N VAL A 112 -19.07 4.10 17.01
CA VAL A 112 -18.88 4.11 15.55
C VAL A 112 -20.21 4.27 14.82
N HIS A 113 -21.30 3.68 15.31
CA HIS A 113 -22.64 3.87 14.75
C HIS A 113 -23.21 5.27 15.00
N LEU A 114 -22.72 5.99 16.02
CA LEU A 114 -23.12 7.38 16.31
C LEU A 114 -22.31 8.41 15.51
N ALA A 115 -21.21 8.00 14.85
CA ALA A 115 -20.42 8.85 13.96
C ALA A 115 -20.69 8.46 12.48
N PRO A 116 -21.70 9.01 11.82
CA PRO A 116 -21.97 8.72 10.42
C PRO A 116 -20.91 9.39 9.55
N GLY A 117 -20.01 8.63 8.99
CA GLY A 117 -19.15 9.13 7.96
C GLY A 117 -17.73 8.57 7.95
N LYS A 118 -17.43 7.84 6.89
CA LYS A 118 -16.09 7.51 6.37
C LYS A 118 -15.49 6.17 6.79
N HIS A 119 -16.04 5.05 6.37
CA HIS A 119 -15.26 3.82 6.21
C HIS A 119 -15.86 2.86 5.18
N THR A 120 -16.04 3.32 3.95
CA THR A 120 -16.13 2.43 2.79
C THR A 120 -14.89 2.65 1.93
N GLY A 121 -13.73 2.26 2.46
CA GLY A 121 -12.51 2.20 1.68
C GLY A 121 -12.34 0.82 1.09
N GLY A 122 -12.66 0.64 -0.19
CA GLY A 122 -12.14 -0.51 -0.94
C GLY A 122 -10.63 -0.38 -1.03
N PHE A 123 -9.89 -1.48 -0.82
CA PHE A 123 -8.44 -1.50 -1.02
C PHE A 123 -8.15 -1.95 -2.45
N ALA A 124 -7.20 -1.28 -3.11
CA ALA A 124 -6.73 -1.69 -4.43
C ALA A 124 -5.73 -2.84 -4.30
N CYS A 125 -5.96 -3.93 -5.00
CA CYS A 125 -4.99 -5.00 -5.17
C CYS A 125 -4.18 -4.77 -6.45
N GLY A 126 -2.97 -5.32 -6.47
CA GLY A 126 -2.02 -5.13 -7.53
C GLY A 126 -2.36 -5.86 -8.83
N LEU A 127 -1.55 -5.56 -9.83
CA LEU A 127 -1.59 -6.20 -11.15
C LEU A 127 -1.01 -7.62 -11.06
N THR A 128 -1.78 -8.61 -11.45
CA THR A 128 -1.28 -9.96 -11.71
C THR A 128 -0.90 -10.07 -13.18
N PRO A 129 0.23 -10.68 -13.54
CA PRO A 129 0.52 -11.00 -14.93
C PRO A 129 -0.48 -12.05 -15.43
N ARG A 130 -1.06 -11.81 -16.59
CA ARG A 130 -1.77 -12.84 -17.36
C ARG A 130 -0.79 -13.61 -18.24
#